data_a0e6a7cd59a143fc173d049175630198
#
_entry.id   a0e6a7cd59a143fc173d049175630198
#
_cell.length_a   1.000
_cell.length_b   1.000
_cell.length_c   1.000
_cell.angle_alpha   90.00
_cell.angle_beta   90.00
_cell.angle_gamma   90.00
#
_symmetry.space_group_name_H-M   'P 1'
#
loop_
_entity.id
_entity.type
_entity.pdbx_description
1 polymer ?
#
loop_
_entity_poly.entity_id
_entity_poly.type
_entity_poly.pdbx_seq_one_letter_code
_entity_poly.pdbx_strand_id
1 'polypeptide(L)'
;MIEIKRPQDLARLRRLALAAQGLLKAQPYGKGLAGARKAINHIGYVQIDTISVVERAHNHVLYSRVPGFKPEMINQLLIDKEIFEYWSHAAAFLPIDDYRFSLPYKHAIKSGQKHWYKNSDRKLMDELLARIRTEGPLRSRDIETKKPKNAGWWDWKPAKKALEQLYMEGELMVSQREGFQKVYDLTE
;
A
#
# COMPACT_ATOMS: atom_id res chain seq x y z
N MET A 1 -25.32 21.92 8.51
CA MET A 1 -24.01 22.60 8.26
C MET A 1 -23.55 23.19 9.58
N ILE A 2 -22.35 22.84 10.06
CA ILE A 2 -21.80 23.41 11.31
C ILE A 2 -21.16 24.74 10.92
N GLU A 3 -21.72 25.83 11.43
CA GLU A 3 -21.23 27.18 11.16
C GLU A 3 -20.21 27.60 12.24
N ILE A 4 -19.02 28.00 11.81
CA ILE A 4 -17.96 28.48 12.71
C ILE A 4 -18.19 29.98 12.89
N LYS A 5 -18.72 30.38 14.02
CA LYS A 5 -19.03 31.78 14.32
C LYS A 5 -18.03 32.48 15.25
N ARG A 6 -17.28 31.71 16.03
CA ARG A 6 -16.39 32.22 17.08
C ARG A 6 -15.00 31.61 17.00
N PRO A 7 -13.94 32.31 17.43
CA PRO A 7 -12.58 31.75 17.50
C PRO A 7 -12.50 30.43 18.30
N GLN A 8 -13.32 30.29 19.33
CA GLN A 8 -13.41 29.09 20.14
C GLN A 8 -13.92 27.87 19.37
N ASP A 9 -14.82 28.07 18.41
CA ASP A 9 -15.36 26.98 17.58
C ASP A 9 -14.25 26.46 16.61
N LEU A 10 -13.41 27.35 16.11
CA LEU A 10 -12.22 26.97 15.33
C LEU A 10 -11.21 26.19 16.17
N ALA A 11 -10.96 26.59 17.41
CA ALA A 11 -10.07 25.87 18.33
C ALA A 11 -10.60 24.47 18.63
N ARG A 12 -11.91 24.31 18.84
CA ARG A 12 -12.56 23.00 19.01
C ARG A 12 -12.41 22.13 17.79
N LEU A 13 -12.64 22.67 16.59
CA LEU A 13 -12.51 21.93 15.34
C LEU A 13 -11.06 21.45 15.12
N ARG A 14 -10.07 22.30 15.39
CA ARG A 14 -8.65 21.92 15.35
C ARG A 14 -8.35 20.77 16.32
N ARG A 15 -8.87 20.82 17.53
CA ARG A 15 -8.69 19.73 18.51
C ARG A 15 -9.34 18.43 18.04
N LEU A 16 -10.54 18.49 17.46
CA LEU A 16 -11.19 17.31 16.87
C LEU A 16 -10.36 16.71 15.74
N ALA A 17 -9.84 17.54 14.82
CA ALA A 17 -8.97 17.09 13.75
C ALA A 17 -7.69 16.42 14.28
N LEU A 18 -7.03 17.01 15.28
CA LEU A 18 -5.86 16.41 15.92
C LEU A 18 -6.20 15.11 16.67
N ALA A 19 -7.38 15.06 17.32
CA ALA A 19 -7.86 13.84 17.98
C ALA A 19 -8.06 12.70 16.98
N ALA A 20 -8.77 12.98 15.88
CA ALA A 20 -9.01 12.02 14.79
C ALA A 20 -7.70 11.50 14.17
N GLN A 21 -6.67 12.34 14.13
CA GLN A 21 -5.34 11.98 13.65
C GLN A 21 -4.44 11.31 14.71
N GLY A 22 -4.95 11.12 15.95
CA GLY A 22 -4.15 10.55 17.05
C GLY A 22 -2.98 11.41 17.51
N LEU A 23 -3.09 12.76 17.40
CA LEU A 23 -2.00 13.70 17.68
C LEU A 23 -2.23 14.54 18.96
N LEU A 24 -3.32 14.28 19.72
CA LEU A 24 -3.59 15.01 20.98
C LEU A 24 -2.87 14.43 22.19
N LYS A 25 -2.52 13.18 22.16
CA LYS A 25 -1.87 12.48 23.27
C LYS A 25 -0.48 12.01 22.85
N ALA A 26 0.47 12.09 23.76
CA ALA A 26 1.72 11.38 23.59
C ALA A 26 1.44 9.87 23.67
N GLN A 27 1.91 9.10 22.70
CA GLN A 27 1.78 7.63 22.66
C GLN A 27 0.34 7.09 22.69
N PRO A 28 -0.59 7.58 21.86
CA PRO A 28 -2.00 7.17 21.90
C PRO A 28 -2.20 5.69 21.57
N TYR A 29 -1.24 5.06 20.89
CA TYR A 29 -1.31 3.68 20.41
C TYR A 29 -0.36 2.72 21.10
N GLY A 30 0.45 3.20 22.07
CA GLY A 30 1.52 2.43 22.67
C GLY A 30 2.81 2.48 21.86
N LYS A 31 3.69 1.48 22.02
CA LYS A 31 5.06 1.47 21.46
C LYS A 31 5.27 0.33 20.47
N GLY A 32 6.31 0.47 19.61
CA GLY A 32 6.82 -0.59 18.77
C GLY A 32 5.81 -1.12 17.75
N LEU A 33 5.93 -2.39 17.38
CA LEU A 33 5.13 -3.04 16.33
C LEU A 33 3.62 -2.98 16.61
N ALA A 34 3.21 -3.33 17.84
CA ALA A 34 1.80 -3.28 18.24
C ALA A 34 1.24 -1.86 18.20
N GLY A 35 2.05 -0.85 18.57
CA GLY A 35 1.69 0.55 18.44
C GLY A 35 1.53 0.98 16.99
N ALA A 36 2.43 0.55 16.10
CA ALA A 36 2.37 0.83 14.67
C ALA A 36 1.09 0.24 14.03
N ARG A 37 0.76 -1.02 14.33
CA ARG A 37 -0.50 -1.65 13.91
C ARG A 37 -1.72 -0.84 14.35
N LYS A 38 -1.81 -0.48 15.63
CA LYS A 38 -2.93 0.30 16.18
C LYS A 38 -3.03 1.68 15.53
N ALA A 39 -1.89 2.32 15.25
CA ALA A 39 -1.86 3.61 14.57
C ALA A 39 -2.40 3.52 13.15
N ILE A 40 -1.96 2.52 12.37
CA ILE A 40 -2.45 2.29 11.00
C ILE A 40 -3.95 1.98 11.02
N ASN A 41 -4.42 1.11 11.93
CA ASN A 41 -5.84 0.80 12.07
C ASN A 41 -6.70 2.01 12.42
N HIS A 42 -6.19 2.91 13.28
CA HIS A 42 -6.92 4.12 13.65
C HIS A 42 -6.99 5.14 12.51
N ILE A 43 -5.88 5.34 11.78
CA ILE A 43 -5.82 6.30 10.68
C ILE A 43 -6.54 5.74 9.44
N GLY A 44 -6.55 4.41 9.29
CA GLY A 44 -7.17 3.68 8.18
C GLY A 44 -6.42 3.77 6.85
N TYR A 45 -5.40 4.65 6.76
CA TYR A 45 -4.70 4.92 5.50
C TYR A 45 -3.33 5.57 5.75
N VAL A 46 -2.26 4.95 5.26
CA VAL A 46 -0.91 5.52 5.29
C VAL A 46 -0.33 5.51 3.89
N GLN A 47 -0.34 6.68 3.24
CA GLN A 47 0.14 6.81 1.85
C GLN A 47 1.62 6.48 1.73
N ILE A 48 1.95 5.64 0.75
CA ILE A 48 3.34 5.27 0.46
C ILE A 48 4.00 6.38 -0.35
N ASP A 49 5.06 6.94 0.21
CA ASP A 49 5.88 7.91 -0.48
C ASP A 49 7.14 7.25 -1.05
N THR A 50 7.48 7.62 -2.28
CA THR A 50 8.68 7.13 -2.96
C THR A 50 9.89 8.02 -2.75
N ILE A 51 9.68 9.28 -2.40
CA ILE A 51 10.73 10.27 -2.23
C ILE A 51 11.28 10.16 -0.80
N SER A 52 12.61 10.09 -0.69
CA SER A 52 13.32 10.08 0.58
C SER A 52 14.42 11.14 0.54
N VAL A 53 14.18 12.27 1.18
CA VAL A 53 15.20 13.31 1.39
C VAL A 53 15.90 13.07 2.73
N VAL A 54 15.15 13.13 3.83
CA VAL A 54 15.59 12.72 5.17
C VAL A 54 15.06 11.33 5.46
N GLU A 55 13.76 11.16 5.32
CA GLU A 55 13.03 9.91 5.45
C GLU A 55 11.72 9.99 4.63
N ARG A 56 11.11 8.85 4.28
CA ARG A 56 9.84 8.82 3.55
C ARG A 56 8.67 9.29 4.41
N ALA A 57 7.73 10.01 3.81
CA ALA A 57 6.62 10.63 4.53
C ALA A 57 5.77 9.62 5.32
N HIS A 58 5.55 8.40 4.81
CA HIS A 58 4.81 7.36 5.56
C HIS A 58 5.51 6.96 6.88
N ASN A 59 6.83 7.00 6.93
CA ASN A 59 7.55 6.76 8.17
C ASN A 59 7.35 7.93 9.15
N HIS A 60 7.36 9.19 8.69
CA HIS A 60 7.08 10.35 9.55
C HIS A 60 5.69 10.28 10.18
N VAL A 61 4.69 9.78 9.44
CA VAL A 61 3.34 9.56 9.97
C VAL A 61 3.36 8.65 11.21
N LEU A 62 4.16 7.59 11.18
CA LEU A 62 4.26 6.63 12.29
C LEU A 62 5.24 7.09 13.38
N TYR A 63 6.36 7.71 13.03
CA TYR A 63 7.29 8.31 14.02
C TYR A 63 6.59 9.31 14.94
N SER A 64 5.69 10.13 14.40
CA SER A 64 4.98 11.15 15.19
C SER A 64 3.95 10.57 16.17
N ARG A 65 3.62 9.27 16.05
CA ARG A 65 2.52 8.62 16.81
C ARG A 65 2.96 7.45 17.66
N VAL A 66 4.09 6.82 17.32
CA VAL A 66 4.51 5.54 17.90
C VAL A 66 5.95 5.64 18.39
N PRO A 67 6.18 5.80 19.67
CA PRO A 67 7.53 5.76 20.23
C PRO A 67 8.23 4.44 19.94
N GLY A 68 9.51 4.55 19.52
CA GLY A 68 10.29 3.38 19.15
C GLY A 68 9.89 2.75 17.83
N PHE A 69 9.10 3.46 16.99
CA PHE A 69 8.84 3.04 15.63
C PHE A 69 10.15 2.92 14.84
N LYS A 70 10.23 1.89 14.01
CA LYS A 70 11.28 1.67 13.02
C LYS A 70 10.65 1.33 11.68
N PRO A 71 11.21 1.80 10.55
CA PRO A 71 10.63 1.54 9.20
C PRO A 71 10.39 0.07 8.89
N GLU A 72 11.24 -0.83 9.43
CA GLU A 72 11.14 -2.27 9.24
C GLU A 72 9.84 -2.85 9.82
N MET A 73 9.22 -2.16 10.78
CA MET A 73 7.95 -2.59 11.39
C MET A 73 6.80 -2.60 10.38
N ILE A 74 6.80 -1.72 9.37
CA ILE A 74 5.80 -1.75 8.30
C ILE A 74 5.94 -3.06 7.51
N ASN A 75 7.17 -3.42 7.18
CA ASN A 75 7.42 -4.66 6.46
C ASN A 75 7.03 -5.90 7.28
N GLN A 76 7.31 -5.88 8.58
CA GLN A 76 6.88 -6.95 9.48
C GLN A 76 5.34 -7.08 9.52
N LEU A 77 4.61 -5.96 9.59
CA LEU A 77 3.14 -5.97 9.55
C LEU A 77 2.57 -6.49 8.21
N LEU A 78 3.27 -6.29 7.09
CA LEU A 78 2.91 -6.91 5.80
C LEU A 78 3.11 -8.42 5.84
N ILE A 79 4.27 -8.88 6.32
CA ILE A 79 4.60 -10.32 6.47
C ILE A 79 3.59 -11.02 7.40
N ASP A 80 3.24 -10.38 8.51
CA ASP A 80 2.29 -10.89 9.49
C ASP A 80 0.83 -10.80 9.02
N LYS A 81 0.58 -10.27 7.80
CA LYS A 81 -0.75 -10.05 7.22
C LYS A 81 -1.68 -9.19 8.11
N GLU A 82 -1.10 -8.27 8.87
CA GLU A 82 -1.84 -7.31 9.72
C GLU A 82 -2.25 -6.05 8.95
N ILE A 83 -1.55 -5.76 7.88
CA ILE A 83 -1.85 -4.70 6.91
C ILE A 83 -1.69 -5.25 5.50
N PHE A 84 -2.25 -4.55 4.53
CA PHE A 84 -2.01 -4.83 3.11
C PHE A 84 -1.68 -3.54 2.36
N GLU A 85 -0.99 -3.69 1.24
CA GLU A 85 -0.75 -2.60 0.32
C GLU A 85 -1.79 -2.62 -0.80
N TYR A 86 -2.38 -1.48 -1.11
CA TYR A 86 -3.23 -1.35 -2.29
C TYR A 86 -3.32 0.10 -2.77
N TRP A 87 -3.90 0.27 -3.95
CA TRP A 87 -4.20 1.57 -4.53
C TRP A 87 -5.59 2.03 -4.05
N SER A 88 -5.63 3.08 -3.25
CA SER A 88 -6.87 3.80 -2.91
C SER A 88 -7.03 5.01 -3.84
N HIS A 89 -6.67 6.22 -3.41
CA HIS A 89 -6.42 7.36 -4.31
C HIS A 89 -4.92 7.50 -4.65
N ALA A 90 -4.07 6.83 -3.90
CA ALA A 90 -2.65 6.61 -4.13
C ALA A 90 -2.26 5.23 -3.55
N ALA A 91 -1.03 4.76 -3.80
CA ALA A 91 -0.50 3.58 -3.15
C ALA A 91 -0.45 3.81 -1.63
N ALA A 92 -0.96 2.88 -0.84
CA ALA A 92 -1.07 3.01 0.61
C ALA A 92 -0.97 1.68 1.34
N PHE A 93 -0.54 1.77 2.61
CA PHE A 93 -0.73 0.70 3.59
C PHE A 93 -2.09 0.89 4.27
N LEU A 94 -2.87 -0.17 4.32
CA LEU A 94 -4.25 -0.22 4.79
C LEU A 94 -4.40 -1.33 5.83
N PRO A 95 -5.30 -1.20 6.83
CA PRO A 95 -5.63 -2.28 7.74
C PRO A 95 -6.14 -3.52 7.00
N ILE A 96 -5.73 -4.72 7.41
CA ILE A 96 -6.18 -5.96 6.75
C ILE A 96 -7.70 -6.14 6.83
N ASP A 97 -8.34 -5.69 7.90
CA ASP A 97 -9.80 -5.75 8.07
C ASP A 97 -10.56 -4.98 6.99
N ASP A 98 -9.92 -4.01 6.36
CA ASP A 98 -10.46 -3.18 5.27
C ASP A 98 -10.24 -3.80 3.88
N TYR A 99 -9.56 -4.95 3.78
CA TYR A 99 -9.28 -5.62 2.51
C TYR A 99 -10.55 -5.84 1.66
N ARG A 100 -11.64 -6.24 2.32
CA ARG A 100 -12.96 -6.45 1.69
C ARG A 100 -13.47 -5.23 0.90
N PHE A 101 -13.12 -4.02 1.33
CA PHE A 101 -13.53 -2.78 0.64
C PHE A 101 -12.75 -2.53 -0.65
N SER A 102 -11.62 -3.20 -0.85
CA SER A 102 -10.87 -3.16 -2.10
C SER A 102 -11.45 -4.09 -3.18
N LEU A 103 -12.21 -5.12 -2.80
CA LEU A 103 -12.72 -6.16 -3.71
C LEU A 103 -13.59 -5.63 -4.86
N PRO A 104 -14.54 -4.69 -4.64
CA PRO A 104 -15.34 -4.16 -5.74
C PRO A 104 -14.48 -3.50 -6.84
N TYR A 105 -13.43 -2.78 -6.44
CA TYR A 105 -12.53 -2.16 -7.39
C TYR A 105 -11.66 -3.20 -8.14
N LYS A 106 -11.13 -4.18 -7.42
CA LYS A 106 -10.38 -5.32 -7.98
C LYS A 106 -11.21 -6.07 -9.01
N HIS A 107 -12.45 -6.41 -8.66
CA HIS A 107 -13.39 -7.10 -9.56
C HIS A 107 -13.72 -6.25 -10.80
N ALA A 108 -13.89 -4.94 -10.65
CA ALA A 108 -14.15 -4.06 -11.79
C ALA A 108 -12.95 -4.00 -12.77
N ILE A 109 -11.71 -4.09 -12.26
CA ILE A 109 -10.52 -4.19 -13.11
C ILE A 109 -10.44 -5.58 -13.76
N LYS A 110 -10.61 -6.65 -13.00
CA LYS A 110 -10.56 -8.03 -13.48
C LYS A 110 -11.61 -8.31 -14.57
N SER A 111 -12.81 -7.77 -14.43
CA SER A 111 -13.91 -7.91 -15.40
C SER A 111 -13.78 -6.98 -16.62
N GLY A 112 -12.80 -6.09 -16.66
CA GLY A 112 -12.63 -5.12 -17.74
C GLY A 112 -13.57 -3.91 -17.70
N GLN A 113 -14.38 -3.75 -16.63
CA GLN A 113 -15.20 -2.55 -16.42
C GLN A 113 -14.33 -1.32 -16.14
N LYS A 114 -13.16 -1.53 -15.54
CA LYS A 114 -12.10 -0.52 -15.36
C LYS A 114 -10.79 -1.04 -15.91
N HIS A 115 -9.95 -0.13 -16.35
CA HIS A 115 -8.64 -0.48 -16.87
C HIS A 115 -7.54 0.13 -16.00
N TRP A 116 -6.60 -0.71 -15.53
CA TRP A 116 -5.34 -0.23 -14.95
C TRP A 116 -4.31 -0.03 -16.05
N TYR A 117 -4.08 -1.08 -16.84
CA TYR A 117 -3.34 -1.00 -18.08
C TYR A 117 -4.22 -1.42 -19.27
N LYS A 118 -4.11 -0.69 -20.39
CA LYS A 118 -4.67 -1.14 -21.66
C LYS A 118 -3.74 -2.22 -22.24
N ASN A 119 -4.32 -3.25 -22.83
CA ASN A 119 -3.59 -4.34 -23.51
C ASN A 119 -2.61 -5.11 -22.60
N SER A 120 -3.11 -5.66 -21.49
CA SER A 120 -2.34 -6.55 -20.64
C SER A 120 -2.07 -7.89 -21.37
N ASP A 121 -0.84 -8.37 -21.28
CA ASP A 121 -0.45 -9.68 -21.83
C ASP A 121 -0.94 -10.80 -20.90
N ARG A 122 -2.13 -11.35 -21.19
CA ARG A 122 -2.77 -12.41 -20.39
C ARG A 122 -1.92 -13.68 -20.32
N LYS A 123 -1.26 -14.06 -21.43
CA LYS A 123 -0.40 -15.25 -21.45
C LYS A 123 0.74 -15.10 -20.43
N LEU A 124 1.43 -13.95 -20.47
CA LEU A 124 2.49 -13.65 -19.52
C LEU A 124 1.96 -13.60 -18.07
N MET A 125 0.76 -13.07 -17.86
CA MET A 125 0.12 -13.04 -16.53
C MET A 125 -0.14 -14.45 -16.01
N ASP A 126 -0.67 -15.36 -16.83
CA ASP A 126 -0.93 -16.75 -16.46
C ASP A 126 0.37 -17.52 -16.17
N GLU A 127 1.42 -17.30 -16.98
CA GLU A 127 2.77 -17.85 -16.75
C GLU A 127 3.34 -17.38 -15.40
N LEU A 128 3.18 -16.10 -15.04
CA LEU A 128 3.65 -15.55 -13.78
C LEU A 128 2.87 -16.09 -12.58
N LEU A 129 1.54 -16.24 -12.70
CA LEU A 129 0.73 -16.87 -11.65
C LEU A 129 1.14 -18.32 -11.42
N ALA A 130 1.32 -19.10 -12.49
CA ALA A 130 1.79 -20.48 -12.38
C ALA A 130 3.16 -20.54 -11.71
N ARG A 131 4.06 -19.63 -12.07
CA ARG A 131 5.39 -19.55 -11.49
C ARG A 131 5.35 -19.21 -9.99
N ILE A 132 4.54 -18.23 -9.58
CA ILE A 132 4.39 -17.89 -8.15
C ILE A 132 3.82 -19.08 -7.36
N ARG A 133 2.88 -19.86 -7.93
CA ARG A 133 2.33 -21.07 -7.28
C ARG A 133 3.38 -22.14 -7.04
N THR A 134 4.35 -22.27 -7.94
CA THR A 134 5.36 -23.36 -7.87
C THR A 134 6.66 -22.95 -7.20
N GLU A 135 7.10 -21.71 -7.40
CA GLU A 135 8.39 -21.20 -6.93
C GLU A 135 8.28 -20.29 -5.70
N GLY A 136 7.06 -19.83 -5.36
CA GLY A 136 6.82 -18.86 -4.30
C GLY A 136 6.86 -17.41 -4.77
N PRO A 137 6.89 -16.45 -3.82
CA PRO A 137 6.79 -15.02 -4.10
C PRO A 137 7.88 -14.50 -5.05
N LEU A 138 7.52 -13.57 -5.94
CA LEU A 138 8.42 -13.02 -6.95
C LEU A 138 8.49 -11.48 -6.90
N ARG A 139 9.66 -10.96 -7.28
CA ARG A 139 9.88 -9.54 -7.56
C ARG A 139 10.00 -9.31 -9.07
N SER A 140 9.62 -8.14 -9.53
CA SER A 140 9.75 -7.81 -10.95
C SER A 140 11.19 -7.88 -11.49
N ARG A 141 12.20 -7.73 -10.64
CA ARG A 141 13.62 -7.85 -11.02
C ARG A 141 14.07 -9.31 -11.23
N ASP A 142 13.40 -10.26 -10.60
CA ASP A 142 13.74 -11.69 -10.69
C ASP A 142 13.26 -12.32 -12.02
N ILE A 143 12.57 -11.52 -12.84
CA ILE A 143 11.99 -11.96 -14.10
C ILE A 143 12.77 -11.31 -15.25
N GLU A 144 13.45 -12.16 -16.01
CA GLU A 144 14.14 -11.72 -17.23
C GLU A 144 13.12 -11.46 -18.35
N THR A 145 12.83 -10.20 -18.59
CA THR A 145 12.07 -9.78 -19.77
C THR A 145 12.83 -8.68 -20.51
N LYS A 146 13.02 -8.89 -21.80
CA LYS A 146 13.62 -7.86 -22.68
C LYS A 146 12.62 -6.71 -22.86
N LYS A 147 13.09 -5.48 -22.69
CA LYS A 147 12.29 -4.32 -23.11
C LYS A 147 12.08 -4.38 -24.62
N PRO A 148 10.90 -4.01 -25.13
CA PRO A 148 10.68 -3.82 -26.55
C PRO A 148 11.74 -2.86 -27.14
N LYS A 149 12.20 -3.12 -28.38
CA LYS A 149 13.25 -2.30 -29.03
C LYS A 149 12.90 -0.81 -29.13
N ASN A 150 11.61 -0.47 -29.17
CA ASN A 150 11.10 0.91 -29.25
C ASN A 150 10.56 1.44 -27.93
N ALA A 151 10.91 0.81 -26.78
CA ALA A 151 10.43 1.25 -25.48
C ALA A 151 11.10 2.59 -25.07
N GLY A 152 10.30 3.57 -24.71
CA GLY A 152 10.76 4.83 -24.16
C GLY A 152 11.43 4.64 -22.78
N TRP A 153 12.11 5.69 -22.31
CA TRP A 153 12.78 5.70 -21.00
C TRP A 153 11.83 5.31 -19.84
N TRP A 154 10.56 5.73 -19.93
CA TRP A 154 9.52 5.50 -18.92
C TRP A 154 8.74 4.21 -19.12
N ASP A 155 8.97 3.44 -20.18
CA ASP A 155 8.25 2.20 -20.42
C ASP A 155 8.72 1.10 -19.47
N TRP A 156 7.77 0.59 -18.70
CA TRP A 156 8.02 -0.52 -17.80
C TRP A 156 8.24 -1.82 -18.57
N LYS A 157 9.09 -2.68 -17.99
CA LYS A 157 9.26 -4.05 -18.52
C LYS A 157 7.91 -4.79 -18.53
N PRO A 158 7.66 -5.65 -19.54
CA PRO A 158 6.41 -6.42 -19.63
C PRO A 158 6.03 -7.15 -18.35
N ALA A 159 6.99 -7.85 -17.72
CA ALA A 159 6.77 -8.55 -16.46
C ALA A 159 6.32 -7.63 -15.31
N LYS A 160 6.86 -6.41 -15.23
CA LYS A 160 6.44 -5.45 -14.21
C LYS A 160 4.99 -5.01 -14.44
N LYS A 161 4.58 -4.77 -15.69
CA LYS A 161 3.19 -4.43 -16.03
C LYS A 161 2.24 -5.59 -15.72
N ALA A 162 2.65 -6.82 -16.04
CA ALA A 162 1.84 -8.01 -15.77
C ALA A 162 1.64 -8.25 -14.26
N LEU A 163 2.70 -8.18 -13.45
CA LEU A 163 2.60 -8.29 -11.99
C LEU A 163 1.72 -7.18 -11.39
N GLU A 164 1.88 -5.94 -11.85
CA GLU A 164 1.07 -4.81 -11.37
C GLU A 164 -0.41 -4.98 -11.77
N GLN A 165 -0.69 -5.50 -12.98
CA GLN A 165 -2.06 -5.79 -13.41
C GLN A 165 -2.71 -6.87 -12.55
N LEU A 166 -2.00 -7.99 -12.30
CA LEU A 166 -2.47 -9.07 -11.44
C LEU A 166 -2.74 -8.60 -10.01
N TYR A 167 -1.86 -7.75 -9.49
CA TYR A 167 -2.03 -7.11 -8.18
C TYR A 167 -3.28 -6.21 -8.15
N MET A 168 -3.52 -5.43 -9.19
CA MET A 168 -4.70 -4.56 -9.28
C MET A 168 -5.99 -5.35 -9.48
N GLU A 169 -5.94 -6.51 -10.13
CA GLU A 169 -7.05 -7.46 -10.28
C GLU A 169 -7.32 -8.27 -9.01
N GLY A 170 -6.38 -8.27 -8.05
CA GLY A 170 -6.49 -8.98 -6.78
C GLY A 170 -6.07 -10.44 -6.83
N GLU A 171 -5.46 -10.91 -7.91
CA GLU A 171 -4.83 -12.24 -7.99
C GLU A 171 -3.56 -12.32 -7.13
N LEU A 172 -2.84 -11.19 -7.07
CA LEU A 172 -1.64 -11.04 -6.25
C LEU A 172 -1.84 -9.98 -5.18
N MET A 173 -1.07 -10.13 -4.10
CA MET A 173 -0.87 -9.11 -3.09
C MET A 173 0.63 -8.85 -2.86
N VAL A 174 0.96 -7.77 -2.19
CA VAL A 174 2.31 -7.50 -1.72
C VAL A 174 2.48 -8.17 -0.36
N SER A 175 3.27 -9.24 -0.31
CA SER A 175 3.55 -9.99 0.93
C SER A 175 4.62 -9.32 1.79
N GLN A 176 5.55 -8.62 1.15
CA GLN A 176 6.62 -7.86 1.79
C GLN A 176 7.28 -6.89 0.81
N ARG A 177 8.17 -6.05 1.34
CA ARG A 177 9.04 -5.22 0.53
C ARG A 177 10.52 -5.51 0.83
N GLU A 178 11.31 -5.66 -0.22
CA GLU A 178 12.77 -5.75 -0.10
C GLU A 178 13.39 -4.45 -0.60
N GLY A 179 13.94 -3.67 0.32
CA GLY A 179 14.21 -2.28 0.08
C GLY A 179 12.90 -1.55 -0.25
N PHE A 180 12.78 -1.02 -1.46
CA PHE A 180 11.53 -0.38 -1.92
C PHE A 180 10.79 -1.21 -2.98
N GLN A 181 11.25 -2.43 -3.27
CA GLN A 181 10.62 -3.30 -4.26
C GLN A 181 9.51 -4.15 -3.64
N LYS A 182 8.40 -4.25 -4.34
CA LYS A 182 7.31 -5.14 -4.00
C LYS A 182 7.71 -6.59 -4.23
N VAL A 183 7.42 -7.45 -3.28
CA VAL A 183 7.41 -8.90 -3.43
C VAL A 183 5.96 -9.32 -3.56
N TYR A 184 5.61 -9.93 -4.67
CA TYR A 184 4.25 -10.34 -4.99
C TYR A 184 4.05 -11.80 -4.65
N ASP A 185 2.94 -12.10 -4.00
CA ASP A 185 2.48 -13.44 -3.67
C ASP A 185 1.01 -13.59 -4.02
N LEU A 186 0.51 -14.83 -4.02
CA LEU A 186 -0.92 -15.10 -4.19
C LEU A 186 -1.73 -14.45 -3.07
N THR A 187 -2.97 -14.08 -3.38
CA THR A 187 -3.88 -13.43 -2.42
C THR A 187 -4.51 -14.41 -1.43
N GLU A 188 -4.32 -15.71 -1.58
CA GLU A 188 -4.88 -16.79 -0.75
C GLU A 188 -4.42 -16.75 0.71
#